data_020367e7ef86487ca60040543717f4ae
#
_entry.id   020367e7ef86487ca60040543717f4ae
#
_cell.length_a   1.000
_cell.length_b   1.000
_cell.length_c   1.000
_cell.angle_alpha   90.00
_cell.angle_beta   90.00
_cell.angle_gamma   90.00
#
_symmetry.space_group_name_H-M   'P 1'
#
loop_
_entity.id
_entity.type
_entity.pdbx_description
1 polymer ?
#
loop_
_entity_poly.entity_id
_entity_poly.type
_entity_poly.pdbx_seq_one_letter_code
_entity_poly.pdbx_strand_id
1 'polypeptide(L)'
;MTTTRRSSTGFSLVEVLVSVAVLSIGLLGAIGMLLAAVRAGKEAATFNSAVGLVRDLSEKVRMNPGVAAGHGAANTYLVEHSADSAAASPATGGCAAPGATCDAAGLAAWDIDEWTRRVVKALPGARVRVCFDDKPWNAAAGEYDWMCSQTGRNVVAKIGWVSHADASSGKQKGEPQRELPPRLVMQLVSGWAQDGHDGS
;
A
#
# COMPACT_ATOMS: atom_id res chain seq x y z
N MET A 1 -8.51 52.18 -60.91
CA MET A 1 -8.92 51.27 -59.81
C MET A 1 -8.84 49.84 -60.31
N THR A 2 -7.78 49.13 -59.96
CA THR A 2 -7.52 47.75 -60.37
C THR A 2 -7.93 46.82 -59.22
N THR A 3 -9.02 46.11 -59.41
CA THR A 3 -9.53 45.12 -58.49
C THR A 3 -8.73 43.81 -58.65
N THR A 4 -7.88 43.49 -57.69
CA THR A 4 -7.15 42.20 -57.61
C THR A 4 -8.18 41.12 -57.21
N ARG A 5 -8.54 40.23 -58.14
CA ARG A 5 -9.29 38.98 -57.85
C ARG A 5 -8.40 38.09 -57.00
N ARG A 6 -8.80 37.84 -55.75
CA ARG A 6 -8.22 36.76 -54.93
C ARG A 6 -8.71 35.43 -55.50
N SER A 7 -7.78 34.65 -56.02
CA SER A 7 -8.04 33.25 -56.41
C SER A 7 -8.32 32.43 -55.14
N SER A 8 -9.52 31.91 -54.98
CA SER A 8 -9.83 30.95 -53.93
C SER A 8 -9.37 29.55 -54.38
N THR A 9 -8.28 29.07 -53.81
CA THR A 9 -7.83 27.70 -53.99
C THR A 9 -8.74 26.81 -53.18
N GLY A 10 -9.49 25.93 -53.82
CA GLY A 10 -10.34 24.91 -53.16
C GLY A 10 -9.43 23.79 -52.60
N PHE A 11 -9.81 23.24 -51.43
CA PHE A 11 -9.17 22.08 -50.84
C PHE A 11 -9.35 20.83 -51.70
N SER A 12 -8.29 20.07 -51.91
CA SER A 12 -8.34 18.76 -52.57
C SER A 12 -9.01 17.73 -51.65
N LEU A 13 -9.83 16.85 -52.21
CA LEU A 13 -10.45 15.75 -51.47
C LEU A 13 -9.41 14.84 -50.78
N VAL A 14 -8.25 14.65 -51.39
CA VAL A 14 -7.12 13.90 -50.84
C VAL A 14 -6.51 14.60 -49.63
N GLU A 15 -6.42 15.92 -49.62
CA GLU A 15 -5.90 16.71 -48.51
C GLU A 15 -6.76 16.57 -47.26
N VAL A 16 -8.10 16.60 -47.44
CA VAL A 16 -9.04 16.37 -46.35
C VAL A 16 -8.92 14.92 -45.81
N LEU A 17 -8.82 13.93 -46.69
CA LEU A 17 -8.68 12.54 -46.32
C LEU A 17 -7.38 12.30 -45.50
N VAL A 18 -6.27 12.82 -45.94
CA VAL A 18 -4.98 12.72 -45.25
C VAL A 18 -5.04 13.43 -43.90
N SER A 19 -5.62 14.63 -43.84
CA SER A 19 -5.77 15.40 -42.61
C SER A 19 -6.59 14.65 -41.56
N VAL A 20 -7.72 14.04 -41.93
CA VAL A 20 -8.54 13.24 -41.03
C VAL A 20 -7.79 11.98 -40.57
N ALA A 21 -7.08 11.32 -41.45
CA ALA A 21 -6.27 10.14 -41.10
C ALA A 21 -5.17 10.48 -40.07
N VAL A 22 -4.40 11.55 -40.30
CA VAL A 22 -3.35 12.00 -39.36
C VAL A 22 -3.96 12.43 -38.01
N LEU A 23 -5.07 13.18 -38.04
CA LEU A 23 -5.80 13.57 -36.83
C LEU A 23 -6.27 12.37 -36.02
N SER A 24 -6.80 11.36 -36.70
CA SER A 24 -7.31 10.14 -36.07
C SER A 24 -6.20 9.35 -35.37
N ILE A 25 -5.04 9.19 -36.02
CA ILE A 25 -3.86 8.52 -35.46
C ILE A 25 -3.32 9.31 -34.25
N GLY A 26 -3.25 10.65 -34.38
CA GLY A 26 -2.82 11.52 -33.29
C GLY A 26 -3.74 11.43 -32.06
N LEU A 27 -5.04 11.40 -32.29
CA LEU A 27 -6.04 11.28 -31.22
C LEU A 27 -5.96 9.93 -30.50
N LEU A 28 -5.82 8.83 -31.25
CA LEU A 28 -5.64 7.50 -30.68
C LEU A 28 -4.36 7.41 -29.83
N GLY A 29 -3.27 8.00 -30.29
CA GLY A 29 -2.03 8.09 -29.52
C GLY A 29 -2.20 8.88 -28.22
N ALA A 30 -2.88 10.02 -28.25
CA ALA A 30 -3.15 10.82 -27.07
C ALA A 30 -4.03 10.09 -26.03
N ILE A 31 -5.06 9.37 -26.49
CA ILE A 31 -5.92 8.55 -25.62
C ILE A 31 -5.11 7.43 -24.97
N GLY A 32 -4.22 6.78 -25.72
CA GLY A 32 -3.34 5.72 -25.18
C GLY A 32 -2.44 6.24 -24.04
N MET A 33 -1.84 7.41 -24.22
CA MET A 33 -1.03 8.05 -23.16
C MET A 33 -1.86 8.43 -21.94
N LEU A 34 -3.07 8.95 -22.14
CA LEU A 34 -3.97 9.32 -21.05
C LEU A 34 -4.34 8.10 -20.20
N LEU A 35 -4.68 6.99 -20.84
CA LEU A 35 -5.00 5.74 -20.13
C LEU A 35 -3.81 5.21 -19.32
N ALA A 36 -2.60 5.28 -19.89
CA ALA A 36 -1.38 4.90 -19.17
C ALA A 36 -1.15 5.80 -17.95
N ALA A 37 -1.31 7.11 -18.09
CA ALA A 37 -1.17 8.07 -17.00
C ALA A 37 -2.21 7.83 -15.87
N VAL A 38 -3.47 7.55 -16.22
CA VAL A 38 -4.51 7.24 -15.24
C VAL A 38 -4.18 5.94 -14.47
N ARG A 39 -3.68 4.91 -15.14
CA ARG A 39 -3.28 3.66 -14.49
C ARG A 39 -2.11 3.88 -13.52
N ALA A 40 -1.07 4.59 -13.97
CA ALA A 40 0.07 4.94 -13.11
C ALA A 40 -0.36 5.79 -11.90
N GLY A 41 -1.27 6.73 -12.09
CA GLY A 41 -1.82 7.55 -11.01
C GLY A 41 -2.58 6.73 -9.97
N LYS A 42 -3.37 5.74 -10.38
CA LYS A 42 -4.07 4.83 -9.45
C LYS A 42 -3.09 3.97 -8.64
N GLU A 43 -2.06 3.45 -9.27
CA GLU A 43 -1.02 2.65 -8.58
C GLU A 43 -0.29 3.50 -7.53
N ALA A 44 0.10 4.73 -7.91
CA ALA A 44 0.72 5.68 -6.99
C ALA A 44 -0.21 6.06 -5.82
N ALA A 45 -1.49 6.26 -6.07
CA ALA A 45 -2.48 6.56 -5.03
C ALA A 45 -2.63 5.38 -4.04
N THR A 46 -2.67 4.15 -4.54
CA THR A 46 -2.73 2.94 -3.71
C THR A 46 -1.47 2.81 -2.83
N PHE A 47 -0.29 3.02 -3.41
CA PHE A 47 0.96 3.01 -2.67
C PHE A 47 1.00 4.09 -1.58
N ASN A 48 0.59 5.32 -1.90
CA ASN A 48 0.52 6.42 -0.93
C ASN A 48 -0.47 6.11 0.20
N SER A 49 -1.59 5.47 -0.09
CA SER A 49 -2.54 4.99 0.92
C SER A 49 -1.90 3.97 1.85
N ALA A 50 -1.14 3.01 1.31
CA ALA A 50 -0.42 2.02 2.12
C ALA A 50 0.60 2.69 3.04
N VAL A 51 1.39 3.64 2.52
CA VAL A 51 2.36 4.42 3.33
C VAL A 51 1.64 5.20 4.44
N GLY A 52 0.51 5.83 4.12
CA GLY A 52 -0.30 6.56 5.10
C GLY A 52 -0.79 5.65 6.24
N LEU A 53 -1.27 4.46 5.90
CA LEU A 53 -1.72 3.46 6.88
C LEU A 53 -0.58 2.99 7.80
N VAL A 54 0.62 2.74 7.26
CA VAL A 54 1.76 2.33 8.10
C VAL A 54 2.21 3.47 9.02
N ARG A 55 2.19 4.71 8.55
CA ARG A 55 2.50 5.88 9.39
C ARG A 55 1.51 6.01 10.54
N ASP A 56 0.22 5.84 10.27
CA ASP A 56 -0.81 5.85 11.32
C ASP A 56 -0.56 4.76 12.37
N LEU A 57 -0.25 3.53 11.95
CA LEU A 57 0.12 2.47 12.87
C LEU A 57 1.38 2.83 13.67
N SER A 58 2.39 3.42 13.03
CA SER A 58 3.61 3.85 13.70
C SER A 58 3.33 4.84 14.85
N GLU A 59 2.43 5.79 14.64
CA GLU A 59 2.04 6.74 15.70
C GLU A 59 1.29 6.04 16.85
N LYS A 60 0.38 5.11 16.54
CA LYS A 60 -0.32 4.31 17.56
C LYS A 60 0.65 3.47 18.41
N VAL A 61 1.57 2.76 17.77
CA VAL A 61 2.63 1.98 18.42
C VAL A 61 3.51 2.87 19.29
N ARG A 62 3.85 4.06 18.81
CA ARG A 62 4.67 5.04 19.54
C ARG A 62 3.98 5.59 20.80
N MET A 63 2.66 5.71 20.78
CA MET A 63 1.88 6.13 21.95
C MET A 63 1.76 5.05 23.02
N ASN A 64 2.07 3.79 22.69
CA ASN A 64 1.95 2.66 23.62
C ASN A 64 3.26 1.85 23.70
N PRO A 65 4.35 2.47 24.15
CA PRO A 65 5.70 1.88 24.10
C PRO A 65 5.85 0.63 24.96
N GLY A 66 5.16 0.57 26.09
CA GLY A 66 5.25 -0.58 27.00
C GLY A 66 4.79 -1.88 26.35
N VAL A 67 3.70 -1.85 25.57
CA VAL A 67 3.24 -3.01 24.81
C VAL A 67 4.13 -3.25 23.58
N ALA A 68 4.52 -2.19 22.88
CA ALA A 68 5.31 -2.28 21.65
C ALA A 68 6.71 -2.87 21.86
N ALA A 69 7.30 -2.68 23.03
CA ALA A 69 8.59 -3.26 23.39
C ALA A 69 8.50 -4.74 23.79
N GLY A 70 7.32 -5.26 24.07
CA GLY A 70 7.09 -6.66 24.43
C GLY A 70 7.39 -7.61 23.27
N HIS A 71 7.84 -8.81 23.59
CA HIS A 71 8.07 -9.89 22.61
C HIS A 71 6.94 -10.94 22.69
N GLY A 72 6.69 -11.61 21.58
CA GLY A 72 5.70 -12.69 21.52
C GLY A 72 4.29 -12.21 21.87
N ALA A 73 3.56 -13.02 22.61
CA ALA A 73 2.15 -12.75 22.97
C ALA A 73 1.94 -11.49 23.83
N ALA A 74 2.98 -10.97 24.46
CA ALA A 74 2.90 -9.73 25.24
C ALA A 74 2.77 -8.49 24.36
N ASN A 75 3.14 -8.56 23.09
CA ASN A 75 3.01 -7.50 22.13
C ASN A 75 1.82 -7.75 21.20
N THR A 76 0.69 -7.17 21.53
CA THR A 76 -0.55 -7.31 20.75
C THR A 76 -0.53 -6.58 19.41
N TYR A 77 0.46 -5.74 19.14
CA TYR A 77 0.66 -5.14 17.81
C TYR A 77 1.22 -6.13 16.78
N LEU A 78 1.79 -7.27 17.22
CA LEU A 78 2.28 -8.29 16.29
C LEU A 78 1.10 -9.05 15.68
N VAL A 79 0.97 -8.97 14.36
CA VAL A 79 -0.15 -9.54 13.64
C VAL A 79 0.29 -10.16 12.31
N GLU A 80 -0.39 -11.23 11.93
CA GLU A 80 -0.34 -11.76 10.57
C GLU A 80 -1.78 -11.88 10.05
N HIS A 81 -2.06 -11.25 8.91
CA HIS A 81 -3.34 -11.30 8.24
C HIS A 81 -3.11 -11.56 6.75
N SER A 82 -3.85 -12.50 6.18
CA SER A 82 -3.89 -12.77 4.75
C SER A 82 -5.30 -12.53 4.21
N ALA A 83 -5.42 -12.35 2.90
CA ALA A 83 -6.72 -12.15 2.24
C ALA A 83 -7.69 -13.32 2.49
N ASP A 84 -7.15 -14.53 2.74
CA ASP A 84 -7.94 -15.73 3.02
C ASP A 84 -8.32 -15.85 4.52
N SER A 85 -7.75 -14.99 5.37
CA SER A 85 -8.11 -14.95 6.78
C SER A 85 -9.53 -14.40 6.92
N ALA A 86 -10.35 -15.04 7.74
CA ALA A 86 -11.66 -14.49 8.07
C ALA A 86 -11.49 -13.05 8.54
N ALA A 87 -12.27 -12.12 7.99
CA ALA A 87 -12.27 -10.75 8.44
C ALA A 87 -12.47 -10.76 9.94
N ALA A 88 -11.55 -10.15 10.68
CA ALA A 88 -11.69 -10.01 12.12
C ALA A 88 -13.08 -9.42 12.39
N SER A 89 -13.89 -10.13 13.17
CA SER A 89 -15.23 -9.65 13.54
C SER A 89 -15.06 -8.26 14.14
N PRO A 90 -15.89 -7.28 13.77
CA PRO A 90 -15.79 -5.97 14.38
C PRO A 90 -15.87 -6.16 15.91
N ALA A 91 -14.85 -5.69 16.62
CA ALA A 91 -14.89 -5.65 18.05
C ALA A 91 -16.06 -4.75 18.44
N THR A 92 -17.22 -5.36 18.68
CA THR A 92 -18.41 -4.67 19.16
C THR A 92 -18.08 -4.10 20.54
N GLY A 93 -18.03 -2.79 20.65
CA GLY A 93 -17.84 -2.12 21.92
C GLY A 93 -16.38 -1.81 22.29
N GLY A 94 -15.43 -1.86 21.36
CA GLY A 94 -14.01 -1.61 21.64
C GLY A 94 -13.70 -0.31 22.39
N CYS A 95 -12.43 -0.03 22.58
CA CYS A 95 -11.91 1.11 23.34
C CYS A 95 -12.42 2.50 22.89
N ALA A 96 -13.04 2.59 21.72
CA ALA A 96 -13.69 3.80 21.22
C ALA A 96 -15.14 3.98 21.69
N ALA A 97 -15.73 3.02 22.37
CA ALA A 97 -17.09 3.16 22.85
C ALA A 97 -17.19 4.20 23.98
N PRO A 98 -18.27 5.01 24.05
CA PRO A 98 -18.46 5.95 25.15
C PRO A 98 -18.41 5.23 26.51
N GLY A 99 -17.55 5.69 27.41
CA GLY A 99 -17.36 5.11 28.74
C GLY A 99 -16.49 3.86 28.78
N ALA A 100 -15.93 3.41 27.68
CA ALA A 100 -14.99 2.30 27.67
C ALA A 100 -13.70 2.67 28.40
N THR A 101 -13.21 1.77 29.25
CA THR A 101 -11.89 1.86 29.87
C THR A 101 -11.06 0.70 29.35
N CYS A 102 -9.97 0.99 28.66
CA CYS A 102 -9.02 -0.02 28.20
C CYS A 102 -7.67 0.17 28.89
N ASP A 103 -7.06 -0.92 29.26
CA ASP A 103 -5.65 -0.93 29.59
C ASP A 103 -4.78 -0.81 28.32
N ALA A 104 -3.47 -0.70 28.49
CA ALA A 104 -2.54 -0.52 27.38
C ALA A 104 -2.60 -1.68 26.37
N ALA A 105 -2.75 -2.93 26.84
CA ALA A 105 -2.84 -4.11 26.00
C ALA A 105 -4.16 -4.16 25.21
N GLY A 106 -5.26 -3.85 25.88
CA GLY A 106 -6.59 -3.77 25.27
C GLY A 106 -6.67 -2.66 24.21
N LEU A 107 -6.04 -1.50 24.46
CA LEU A 107 -5.94 -0.42 23.48
C LEU A 107 -5.13 -0.87 22.27
N ALA A 108 -3.98 -1.53 22.47
CA ALA A 108 -3.17 -2.04 21.38
C ALA A 108 -3.90 -3.08 20.53
N ALA A 109 -4.64 -3.99 21.16
CA ALA A 109 -5.46 -4.98 20.46
C ALA A 109 -6.55 -4.32 19.60
N TRP A 110 -7.21 -3.30 20.14
CA TRP A 110 -8.20 -2.54 19.39
C TRP A 110 -7.58 -1.76 18.22
N ASP A 111 -6.45 -1.11 18.46
CA ASP A 111 -5.71 -0.33 17.46
C ASP A 111 -5.28 -1.19 16.27
N ILE A 112 -4.71 -2.37 16.53
CA ILE A 112 -4.22 -3.25 15.46
C ILE A 112 -5.37 -3.88 14.68
N ASP A 113 -6.47 -4.23 15.35
CA ASP A 113 -7.65 -4.77 14.70
C ASP A 113 -8.33 -3.72 13.80
N GLU A 114 -8.55 -2.51 14.30
CA GLU A 114 -9.11 -1.40 13.54
C GLU A 114 -8.22 -1.04 12.35
N TRP A 115 -6.90 -0.99 12.57
CA TRP A 115 -5.93 -0.71 11.52
C TRP A 115 -5.93 -1.81 10.44
N THR A 116 -5.93 -3.07 10.83
CA THR A 116 -5.98 -4.21 9.88
C THR A 116 -7.24 -4.14 9.02
N ARG A 117 -8.39 -3.85 9.60
CA ARG A 117 -9.64 -3.67 8.83
C ARG A 117 -9.54 -2.52 7.82
N ARG A 118 -8.90 -1.39 8.18
CA ARG A 118 -8.66 -0.29 7.24
C ARG A 118 -7.73 -0.69 6.11
N VAL A 119 -6.67 -1.43 6.39
CA VAL A 119 -5.75 -1.95 5.37
C VAL A 119 -6.50 -2.83 4.37
N VAL A 120 -7.25 -3.81 4.87
CA VAL A 120 -8.04 -4.74 4.02
C VAL A 120 -9.07 -4.01 3.17
N LYS A 121 -9.69 -2.96 3.72
CA LYS A 121 -10.66 -2.14 2.98
C LYS A 121 -10.00 -1.26 1.90
N ALA A 122 -8.81 -0.75 2.15
CA ALA A 122 -8.13 0.20 1.26
C ALA A 122 -7.29 -0.49 0.17
N LEU A 123 -6.76 -1.68 0.45
CA LEU A 123 -5.83 -2.37 -0.43
C LEU A 123 -6.43 -3.69 -0.93
N PRO A 124 -6.60 -3.88 -2.24
CA PRO A 124 -7.16 -5.11 -2.80
C PRO A 124 -6.29 -6.32 -2.46
N GLY A 125 -6.89 -7.37 -1.91
CA GLY A 125 -6.20 -8.59 -1.56
C GLY A 125 -5.04 -8.38 -0.58
N ALA A 126 -5.24 -7.52 0.41
CA ALA A 126 -4.21 -7.16 1.36
C ALA A 126 -3.69 -8.36 2.16
N ARG A 127 -2.37 -8.46 2.25
CA ARG A 127 -1.67 -9.28 3.23
C ARG A 127 -0.83 -8.37 4.10
N VAL A 128 -0.86 -8.61 5.39
CA VAL A 128 -0.16 -7.80 6.40
C VAL A 128 0.62 -8.71 7.32
N ARG A 129 1.83 -8.29 7.68
CA ARG A 129 2.58 -8.87 8.77
C ARG A 129 3.29 -7.78 9.55
N VAL A 130 3.06 -7.74 10.86
CA VAL A 130 3.78 -6.87 11.80
C VAL A 130 4.57 -7.78 12.72
N CYS A 131 5.88 -7.62 12.74
CA CYS A 131 6.79 -8.53 13.45
C CYS A 131 8.13 -7.88 13.77
N PHE A 132 8.90 -8.50 14.65
CA PHE A 132 10.32 -8.17 14.82
C PHE A 132 11.11 -8.73 13.64
N ASP A 133 11.84 -7.85 12.94
CA ASP A 133 12.66 -8.27 11.82
C ASP A 133 13.85 -7.33 11.58
N ASP A 134 15.05 -7.89 11.71
CA ASP A 134 16.29 -7.17 11.46
C ASP A 134 16.79 -7.31 10.02
N LYS A 135 16.23 -8.26 9.25
CA LYS A 135 16.66 -8.56 7.89
C LYS A 135 15.47 -8.77 6.94
N PRO A 136 14.65 -7.72 6.73
CA PRO A 136 13.47 -7.85 5.89
C PRO A 136 13.76 -8.02 4.39
N TRP A 137 14.98 -7.73 3.95
CA TRP A 137 15.43 -7.84 2.58
C TRP A 137 16.15 -9.16 2.32
N ASN A 138 15.67 -9.92 1.35
CA ASN A 138 16.31 -11.13 0.87
C ASN A 138 17.25 -10.80 -0.30
N ALA A 139 18.55 -10.71 -0.03
CA ALA A 139 19.54 -10.34 -1.04
C ALA A 139 19.69 -11.40 -2.14
N ALA A 140 19.42 -12.66 -1.85
CA ALA A 140 19.50 -13.73 -2.84
C ALA A 140 18.33 -13.69 -3.84
N ALA A 141 17.15 -13.34 -3.38
CA ALA A 141 15.96 -13.19 -4.21
C ALA A 141 15.83 -11.78 -4.83
N GLY A 142 16.52 -10.78 -4.26
CA GLY A 142 16.40 -9.39 -4.70
C GLY A 142 15.06 -8.74 -4.34
N GLU A 143 14.40 -9.21 -3.29
CA GLU A 143 13.08 -8.76 -2.88
C GLU A 143 12.89 -8.79 -1.36
N TYR A 144 11.82 -8.18 -0.87
CA TYR A 144 11.43 -8.30 0.53
C TYR A 144 10.82 -9.67 0.82
N ASP A 145 11.10 -10.22 2.01
CA ASP A 145 10.57 -11.50 2.45
C ASP A 145 9.42 -11.32 3.45
N TRP A 146 8.44 -12.24 3.40
CA TRP A 146 7.39 -12.32 4.40
C TRP A 146 7.89 -12.90 5.72
N MET A 147 8.91 -13.75 5.66
CA MET A 147 9.49 -14.32 6.87
C MET A 147 10.09 -13.20 7.73
N CYS A 148 9.92 -13.34 9.03
CA CYS A 148 10.48 -12.42 10.01
C CYS A 148 11.55 -13.15 10.81
N SER A 149 12.62 -12.46 11.14
CA SER A 149 13.70 -13.03 11.96
C SER A 149 13.24 -13.34 13.40
N GLN A 150 12.16 -12.70 13.86
CA GLN A 150 11.66 -12.76 15.23
C GLN A 150 12.71 -12.37 16.28
N THR A 151 13.78 -11.73 15.83
CA THR A 151 14.90 -11.26 16.65
C THR A 151 15.10 -9.77 16.48
N GLY A 152 15.90 -9.20 17.37
CA GLY A 152 16.22 -7.77 17.32
C GLY A 152 15.17 -6.88 17.97
N ARG A 153 15.30 -5.58 17.71
CA ARG A 153 14.48 -4.53 18.33
C ARG A 153 13.60 -3.79 17.33
N ASN A 154 13.72 -4.12 16.05
CA ASN A 154 13.02 -3.41 14.99
C ASN A 154 11.69 -4.09 14.71
N VAL A 155 10.60 -3.41 15.07
CA VAL A 155 9.26 -3.82 14.65
C VAL A 155 9.01 -3.26 13.26
N VAL A 156 8.70 -4.13 12.30
CA VAL A 156 8.42 -3.75 10.92
C VAL A 156 6.99 -4.13 10.54
N ALA A 157 6.35 -3.29 9.74
CA ALA A 157 5.13 -3.62 9.03
C ALA A 157 5.48 -3.98 7.59
N LYS A 158 5.05 -5.17 7.18
CA LYS A 158 5.13 -5.68 5.80
C LYS A 158 3.72 -5.71 5.23
N ILE A 159 3.52 -5.06 4.09
CA ILE A 159 2.21 -5.02 3.42
C ILE A 159 2.38 -5.43 1.96
N GLY A 160 1.53 -6.35 1.53
CA GLY A 160 1.34 -6.72 0.13
C GLY A 160 -0.10 -6.46 -0.30
N TRP A 161 -0.30 -6.19 -1.57
CA TRP A 161 -1.62 -6.06 -2.20
C TRP A 161 -1.52 -6.42 -3.68
N VAL A 162 -2.69 -6.67 -4.28
CA VAL A 162 -2.80 -6.95 -5.70
C VAL A 162 -2.77 -5.65 -6.48
N SER A 163 -1.80 -5.48 -7.36
CA SER A 163 -1.79 -4.34 -8.28
C SER A 163 -2.71 -4.58 -9.48
N HIS A 164 -3.08 -3.52 -10.18
CA HIS A 164 -3.80 -3.64 -11.45
C HIS A 164 -2.97 -4.36 -12.51
N ALA A 165 -1.65 -4.22 -12.47
CA ALA A 165 -0.75 -4.93 -13.38
C ALA A 165 -0.76 -6.44 -13.14
N ASP A 166 -0.75 -6.87 -11.87
CA ASP A 166 -0.83 -8.30 -11.52
C ASP A 166 -2.18 -8.89 -11.91
N ALA A 167 -3.27 -8.17 -11.62
CA ALA A 167 -4.62 -8.59 -11.99
C ALA A 167 -4.80 -8.74 -13.50
N SER A 168 -4.13 -7.92 -14.31
CA SER A 168 -4.22 -7.95 -15.78
C SER A 168 -3.28 -8.98 -16.42
N SER A 169 -2.20 -9.35 -15.75
CA SER A 169 -1.20 -10.31 -16.28
C SER A 169 -1.64 -11.77 -16.20
N GLY A 170 -2.81 -12.05 -15.63
CA GLY A 170 -3.31 -13.42 -15.46
C GLY A 170 -2.52 -14.25 -14.43
N LYS A 171 -1.45 -13.72 -13.86
CA LYS A 171 -0.63 -14.39 -12.85
C LYS A 171 -1.37 -14.74 -11.56
N GLN A 172 -2.59 -14.18 -11.38
CA GLN A 172 -3.38 -14.40 -10.18
C GLN A 172 -4.54 -15.38 -10.30
N LYS A 173 -4.82 -15.91 -11.49
CA LYS A 173 -5.83 -16.95 -11.62
C LYS A 173 -5.26 -18.30 -11.15
N GLY A 174 -5.01 -18.44 -9.85
CA GLY A 174 -4.60 -19.71 -9.24
C GLY A 174 -3.38 -19.68 -8.32
N GLU A 175 -2.60 -18.58 -8.28
CA GLU A 175 -1.53 -18.46 -7.31
C GLU A 175 -2.06 -17.80 -6.03
N PRO A 176 -1.93 -18.48 -4.88
CA PRO A 176 -2.28 -17.87 -3.61
C PRO A 176 -1.39 -16.65 -3.38
N GLN A 177 -1.98 -15.52 -2.95
CA GLN A 177 -1.27 -14.26 -2.66
C GLN A 177 -0.11 -14.39 -1.65
N ARG A 178 0.07 -15.56 -1.10
CA ARG A 178 1.21 -15.92 -0.25
C ARG A 178 2.55 -15.83 -0.95
N GLU A 179 2.59 -15.97 -2.25
CA GLU A 179 3.82 -16.06 -3.04
C GLU A 179 4.33 -14.69 -3.53
N LEU A 180 3.45 -13.66 -3.55
CA LEU A 180 3.91 -12.31 -3.90
C LEU A 180 4.68 -11.68 -2.73
N PRO A 181 5.87 -11.09 -2.99
CA PRO A 181 6.64 -10.43 -1.95
C PRO A 181 5.91 -9.21 -1.39
N PRO A 182 6.25 -8.76 -0.17
CA PRO A 182 5.75 -7.49 0.35
C PRO A 182 6.10 -6.34 -0.59
N ARG A 183 5.11 -5.49 -0.89
CA ARG A 183 5.31 -4.29 -1.72
C ARG A 183 5.80 -3.09 -0.91
N LEU A 184 5.48 -3.07 0.36
CA LEU A 184 5.89 -2.04 1.30
C LEU A 184 6.40 -2.70 2.57
N VAL A 185 7.60 -2.31 2.99
CA VAL A 185 8.18 -2.68 4.28
C VAL A 185 8.65 -1.40 4.95
N MET A 186 8.12 -1.13 6.14
CA MET A 186 8.50 0.05 6.93
C MET A 186 8.73 -0.34 8.37
N GLN A 187 9.76 0.22 8.95
CA GLN A 187 9.99 0.16 10.37
C GLN A 187 8.99 1.06 11.10
N LEU A 188 8.26 0.52 12.08
CA LEU A 188 7.26 1.25 12.85
C LEU A 188 7.92 2.09 13.94
N VAL A 189 8.89 1.50 14.64
CA VAL A 189 9.64 2.17 15.69
C VAL A 189 11.08 1.74 15.56
N SER A 190 12.01 2.68 15.51
CA SER A 190 13.41 2.42 15.73
C SER A 190 13.58 2.01 17.18
N GLY A 191 14.19 0.85 17.38
CA GLY A 191 14.31 0.15 18.65
C GLY A 191 14.31 1.11 19.83
N TRP A 192 13.40 0.89 20.76
CA TRP A 192 13.47 1.52 22.06
C TRP A 192 14.81 1.10 22.66
N ALA A 193 15.86 1.84 22.34
CA ALA A 193 17.03 1.83 23.14
C ALA A 193 16.57 2.32 24.52
N GLN A 194 16.24 1.40 25.39
CA GLN A 194 16.54 1.65 26.78
C GLN A 194 18.06 1.76 26.79
N ASP A 195 18.58 2.96 26.57
CA ASP A 195 19.88 3.31 27.05
C ASP A 195 19.79 3.01 28.54
N GLY A 196 20.30 1.81 28.89
CA GLY A 196 20.50 1.43 30.27
C GLY A 196 21.42 2.48 30.86
N HIS A 197 20.82 3.46 31.47
CA HIS A 197 21.47 4.27 32.44
C HIS A 197 21.56 3.40 33.69
N ASP A 198 22.45 2.39 33.62
CA ASP A 198 22.98 1.77 34.81
C ASP A 198 23.77 2.85 35.52
N GLY A 199 23.06 3.55 36.37
CA GLY A 199 23.65 4.46 37.34
C GLY A 199 24.58 3.65 38.27
N SER A 200 25.84 3.94 38.16
CA SER A 200 26.85 3.66 39.14
C SER A 200 26.66 4.52 40.38
#